data_d7aa1f8009b67665b395fcf41acce720
#
_entry.id   d7aa1f8009b67665b395fcf41acce720
#
_cell.length_a   1.000
_cell.length_b   1.000
_cell.length_c   1.000
_cell.angle_alpha   90.00
_cell.angle_beta   90.00
_cell.angle_gamma   90.00
#
_symmetry.space_group_name_H-M   'P 1'
#
loop_
_entity.id
_entity.type
_entity.pdbx_description
1 polymer ?
#
loop_
_entity_poly.entity_id
_entity_poly.type
_entity_poly.pdbx_seq_one_letter_code
_entity_poly.pdbx_strand_id
1 'polypeptide(L)'
;MSKITTIPAGKEIRLSQEIYYYMLMQVPLGRLTRDCDIREYLNELYEASYIDFDILATLRTMPGYHEYMTRIVDRAPKHRIVSTLGYVSDGMCIEKLQAEGFTILPAKGNRTERVLDYKKYLFNFKWTPTVNKAVLDQIQEEGLSAFL
;
A
#
# COMPACT_ATOMS: atom_id res chain seq x y z
N MET A 1 25.57 12.11 -7.02
CA MET A 1 25.27 11.29 -6.71
C MET A 1 25.46 10.74 -5.65
N SER A 2 25.48 10.42 -5.33
CA SER A 2 25.57 9.77 -4.56
C SER A 2 24.97 9.39 -3.51
N LYS A 3 23.95 9.71 -3.36
CA LYS A 3 23.18 9.45 -2.32
C LYS A 3 22.84 8.07 -2.13
N ILE A 4 22.96 7.31 -3.11
CA ILE A 4 22.73 5.94 -3.00
C ILE A 4 23.58 5.32 -1.94
N THR A 5 24.60 5.99 -1.51
CA THR A 5 25.46 5.47 -0.48
C THR A 5 24.84 5.52 0.90
N THR A 6 23.69 6.19 1.06
CA THR A 6 23.07 6.30 2.37
C THR A 6 22.38 5.02 2.82
N ILE A 7 22.02 4.14 1.87
CA ILE A 7 21.41 2.86 2.18
C ILE A 7 22.32 1.74 1.69
N PRO A 8 22.73 0.82 2.55
CA PRO A 8 23.62 -0.26 2.13
C PRO A 8 23.01 -1.07 1.01
N ALA A 9 23.80 -1.31 -0.04
CA ALA A 9 23.35 -2.09 -1.16
C ALA A 9 22.98 -3.50 -0.71
N GLY A 10 21.88 -4.00 -1.19
CA GLY A 10 21.45 -5.35 -0.89
C GLY A 10 20.78 -5.56 0.45
N LYS A 11 20.55 -4.49 1.22
CA LYS A 11 19.82 -4.67 2.46
C LYS A 11 18.34 -4.90 2.14
N GLU A 12 17.92 -6.13 2.32
CA GLU A 12 16.54 -6.54 2.08
C GLU A 12 15.90 -6.87 3.41
N ILE A 13 14.66 -6.45 3.61
CA ILE A 13 13.88 -6.88 4.76
C ILE A 13 12.56 -7.47 4.29
N ARG A 14 12.07 -8.41 5.07
CA ARG A 14 10.80 -9.05 4.77
C ARG A 14 9.75 -8.59 5.77
N LEU A 15 8.65 -8.08 5.25
CA LEU A 15 7.53 -7.61 6.07
C LEU A 15 6.29 -8.42 5.75
N SER A 16 5.40 -8.52 6.72
CA SER A 16 4.12 -9.17 6.54
C SER A 16 3.27 -8.40 5.52
N GLN A 17 2.50 -9.12 4.71
CA GLN A 17 1.53 -8.49 3.82
C GLN A 17 0.51 -7.67 4.61
N GLU A 18 0.29 -7.98 5.88
CA GLU A 18 -0.61 -7.22 6.72
C GLU A 18 -0.16 -5.78 6.87
N ILE A 19 1.16 -5.54 6.88
CA ILE A 19 1.71 -4.18 6.92
C ILE A 19 1.33 -3.42 5.66
N TYR A 20 1.39 -4.07 4.51
CA TYR A 20 1.00 -3.45 3.24
C TYR A 20 -0.46 -3.00 3.29
N TYR A 21 -1.35 -3.88 3.74
CA TYR A 21 -2.76 -3.56 3.82
C TYR A 21 -3.05 -2.50 4.88
N TYR A 22 -2.31 -2.51 5.99
CA TYR A 22 -2.44 -1.47 6.99
C TYR A 22 -2.08 -0.10 6.41
N MET A 23 -0.98 -0.04 5.64
CA MET A 23 -0.58 1.19 4.95
C MET A 23 -1.70 1.66 4.04
N LEU A 24 -2.26 0.76 3.25
CA LEU A 24 -3.33 1.08 2.33
C LEU A 24 -4.57 1.60 3.06
N MET A 25 -4.88 1.04 4.22
CA MET A 25 -6.00 1.48 5.04
C MET A 25 -5.85 2.92 5.54
N GLN A 26 -4.62 3.45 5.57
CA GLN A 26 -4.38 4.81 6.01
C GLN A 26 -4.68 5.83 4.90
N VAL A 27 -4.83 5.39 3.67
CA VAL A 27 -5.14 6.27 2.55
C VAL A 27 -6.62 6.67 2.65
N PRO A 28 -6.92 7.93 2.93
CA PRO A 28 -8.31 8.33 3.17
C PRO A 28 -9.11 8.49 1.89
N LEU A 29 -10.41 8.61 2.05
CA LEU A 29 -11.33 8.88 0.94
C LEU A 29 -10.88 10.14 0.22
N GLY A 30 -10.86 10.11 -1.10
CA GLY A 30 -10.43 11.26 -1.90
C GLY A 30 -8.93 11.34 -2.13
N ARG A 31 -8.18 10.34 -1.71
CA ARG A 31 -6.74 10.27 -1.93
C ARG A 31 -6.37 8.96 -2.61
N LEU A 32 -5.19 8.94 -3.21
CA LEU A 32 -4.66 7.79 -3.94
C LEU A 32 -3.29 7.43 -3.41
N THR A 33 -2.86 6.22 -3.72
CA THR A 33 -1.48 5.81 -3.46
C THR A 33 -0.98 4.94 -4.62
N ARG A 34 0.32 4.75 -4.68
CA ARG A 34 0.94 3.86 -5.65
C ARG A 34 1.78 2.85 -4.88
N ASP A 35 1.95 1.67 -5.45
CA ASP A 35 2.78 0.65 -4.82
C ASP A 35 4.19 1.19 -4.53
N CYS A 36 4.75 1.94 -5.48
CA CYS A 36 6.08 2.52 -5.29
C CYS A 36 6.15 3.50 -4.13
N ASP A 37 5.07 4.22 -3.84
CA ASP A 37 5.04 5.17 -2.73
C ASP A 37 5.04 4.45 -1.38
N ILE A 38 4.30 3.35 -1.28
CA ILE A 38 4.27 2.54 -0.07
C ILE A 38 5.66 1.95 0.19
N ARG A 39 6.27 1.36 -0.84
CA ARG A 39 7.58 0.74 -0.70
C ARG A 39 8.67 1.76 -0.39
N GLU A 40 8.62 2.92 -1.03
CA GLU A 40 9.61 3.97 -0.80
C GLU A 40 9.54 4.49 0.64
N TYR A 41 8.33 4.69 1.15
CA TYR A 41 8.17 5.12 2.53
C TYR A 41 8.71 4.08 3.51
N LEU A 42 8.43 2.80 3.27
CA LEU A 42 8.90 1.73 4.15
C LEU A 42 10.42 1.53 4.02
N ASN A 43 10.98 1.68 2.81
CA ASN A 43 12.43 1.63 2.63
C ASN A 43 13.11 2.69 3.48
N GLU A 44 12.56 3.89 3.48
CA GLU A 44 13.12 4.99 4.27
C GLU A 44 12.98 4.71 5.77
N LEU A 45 11.81 4.26 6.20
CA LEU A 45 11.52 4.00 7.59
C LEU A 45 12.39 2.89 8.18
N TYR A 46 12.63 1.83 7.42
CA TYR A 46 13.41 0.67 7.85
C TYR A 46 14.86 0.71 7.39
N GLU A 47 15.26 1.79 6.74
CA GLU A 47 16.61 1.94 6.21
C GLU A 47 17.00 0.73 5.34
N ALA A 48 16.09 0.33 4.49
CA ALA A 48 16.27 -0.82 3.61
C ALA A 48 16.36 -0.38 2.15
N SER A 49 16.99 -1.20 1.32
CA SER A 49 17.04 -0.95 -0.12
C SER A 49 15.91 -1.68 -0.83
N TYR A 50 15.34 -2.71 -0.21
CA TYR A 50 14.28 -3.51 -0.82
C TYR A 50 13.38 -4.11 0.24
N ILE A 51 12.07 -3.99 0.04
CA ILE A 51 11.05 -4.57 0.92
C ILE A 51 10.38 -5.72 0.18
N ASP A 52 10.42 -6.90 0.80
CA ASP A 52 9.69 -8.06 0.31
C ASP A 52 8.48 -8.29 1.21
N PHE A 53 7.28 -8.28 0.64
CA PHE A 53 6.06 -8.55 1.39
C PHE A 53 5.70 -10.02 1.22
N ASP A 54 5.61 -10.72 2.33
CA ASP A 54 5.29 -12.13 2.28
C ASP A 54 4.42 -12.52 3.49
N ILE A 55 3.78 -13.66 3.38
CA ILE A 55 3.05 -14.23 4.49
C ILE A 55 4.07 -14.94 5.38
N LEU A 56 4.16 -14.49 6.63
CA LEU A 56 5.08 -15.12 7.57
C LEU A 56 4.63 -16.55 7.86
N ALA A 57 5.59 -17.45 7.90
CA ALA A 57 5.30 -18.87 8.08
C ALA A 57 4.45 -19.17 9.32
N THR A 58 4.70 -18.44 10.41
CA THR A 58 3.95 -18.61 11.64
C THR A 58 2.48 -18.23 11.49
N LEU A 59 2.19 -17.27 10.61
CA LEU A 59 0.83 -16.83 10.38
C LEU A 59 0.06 -17.81 9.51
N ARG A 60 0.74 -18.47 8.59
CA ARG A 60 0.08 -19.41 7.68
C ARG A 60 -0.55 -20.60 8.41
N THR A 61 0.01 -20.97 9.54
CA THR A 61 -0.46 -22.13 10.30
C THR A 61 -1.49 -21.77 11.35
N MET A 62 -1.83 -20.49 11.50
CA MET A 62 -2.83 -20.06 12.46
C MET A 62 -4.23 -20.53 12.07
N PRO A 63 -4.99 -21.11 12.99
CA PRO A 63 -6.39 -21.44 12.72
C PRO A 63 -7.16 -20.18 12.30
N GLY A 64 -7.98 -20.29 11.27
CA GLY A 64 -8.76 -19.16 10.80
C GLY A 64 -7.98 -18.09 10.04
N TYR A 65 -6.73 -18.38 9.66
CA TYR A 65 -5.90 -17.41 8.94
C TYR A 65 -6.54 -16.96 7.63
N HIS A 66 -7.12 -17.90 6.88
CA HIS A 66 -7.74 -17.56 5.59
C HIS A 66 -8.89 -16.57 5.77
N GLU A 67 -9.76 -16.78 6.73
CA GLU A 67 -10.88 -15.90 6.99
C GLU A 67 -10.39 -14.54 7.49
N TYR A 68 -9.37 -14.54 8.30
CA TYR A 68 -8.76 -13.33 8.82
C TYR A 68 -8.19 -12.47 7.68
N MET A 69 -7.43 -13.06 6.78
CA MET A 69 -6.86 -12.33 5.65
C MET A 69 -7.94 -11.84 4.68
N THR A 70 -9.00 -12.63 4.50
CA THR A 70 -10.11 -12.20 3.66
C THR A 70 -10.74 -10.92 4.20
N ARG A 71 -10.94 -10.83 5.52
CA ARG A 71 -11.48 -9.61 6.11
C ARG A 71 -10.56 -8.41 5.93
N ILE A 72 -9.25 -8.62 6.06
CA ILE A 72 -8.28 -7.54 5.87
C ILE A 72 -8.33 -7.04 4.43
N VAL A 73 -8.29 -7.95 3.47
CA VAL A 73 -8.31 -7.61 2.05
C VAL A 73 -9.61 -6.89 1.69
N ASP A 74 -10.74 -7.32 2.25
CA ASP A 74 -12.02 -6.68 1.98
C ASP A 74 -12.11 -5.26 2.53
N ARG A 75 -11.46 -5.00 3.66
CA ARG A 75 -11.46 -3.66 4.26
C ARG A 75 -10.53 -2.69 3.59
N ALA A 76 -9.46 -3.20 3.01
CA ALA A 76 -8.46 -2.33 2.39
C ALA A 76 -9.02 -1.66 1.14
N PRO A 77 -8.88 -0.35 1.00
CA PRO A 77 -9.43 0.36 -0.18
C PRO A 77 -8.53 0.17 -1.40
N LYS A 78 -8.53 -1.03 -1.95
CA LYS A 78 -7.67 -1.41 -3.08
C LYS A 78 -7.89 -0.55 -4.32
N HIS A 79 -9.09 0.00 -4.47
CA HIS A 79 -9.39 0.87 -5.61
C HIS A 79 -8.57 2.16 -5.59
N ARG A 80 -8.02 2.53 -4.42
CA ARG A 80 -7.19 3.74 -4.29
C ARG A 80 -5.74 3.52 -4.68
N ILE A 81 -5.37 2.30 -5.09
CA ILE A 81 -4.04 2.04 -5.62
C ILE A 81 -4.08 2.27 -7.13
N VAL A 82 -3.18 3.12 -7.62
CA VAL A 82 -3.02 3.35 -9.05
C VAL A 82 -1.59 3.01 -9.44
N SER A 83 -1.33 2.87 -10.74
CA SER A 83 0.02 2.61 -11.22
C SER A 83 0.90 3.84 -11.03
N THR A 84 2.17 3.70 -11.32
CA THR A 84 3.14 4.79 -11.20
C THR A 84 2.70 6.04 -11.98
N LEU A 85 2.00 5.86 -13.08
CA LEU A 85 1.52 6.97 -13.90
C LEU A 85 0.02 7.25 -13.75
N GLY A 86 -0.60 6.70 -12.71
CA GLY A 86 -1.98 7.00 -12.39
C GLY A 86 -3.03 6.16 -13.09
N TYR A 87 -2.64 5.04 -13.73
CA TYR A 87 -3.60 4.17 -14.39
C TYR A 87 -4.34 3.30 -13.39
N VAL A 88 -5.62 3.08 -13.66
CA VAL A 88 -6.46 2.23 -12.83
C VAL A 88 -6.08 0.78 -13.07
N SER A 89 -5.89 0.02 -12.00
CA SER A 89 -5.43 -1.37 -12.11
C SER A 89 -6.52 -2.34 -12.54
N ASP A 90 -7.78 -2.02 -12.24
CA ASP A 90 -8.90 -2.91 -12.52
C ASP A 90 -10.12 -2.06 -12.86
N GLY A 91 -10.80 -2.40 -13.95
CA GLY A 91 -12.01 -1.69 -14.38
C GLY A 91 -13.09 -1.63 -13.30
N MET A 92 -13.13 -2.62 -12.41
CA MET A 92 -14.10 -2.62 -11.31
C MET A 92 -13.84 -1.51 -10.30
N CYS A 93 -12.66 -0.92 -10.30
CA CYS A 93 -12.32 0.17 -9.40
C CYS A 93 -12.86 1.53 -9.86
N ILE A 94 -13.21 1.64 -11.15
CA ILE A 94 -13.60 2.93 -11.74
C ILE A 94 -14.80 3.53 -11.03
N GLU A 95 -15.84 2.73 -10.82
CA GLU A 95 -17.06 3.19 -10.21
C GLU A 95 -16.81 3.73 -8.80
N LYS A 96 -15.98 3.02 -8.03
CA LYS A 96 -15.65 3.44 -6.68
C LYS A 96 -14.84 4.73 -6.66
N LEU A 97 -13.91 4.87 -7.60
CA LEU A 97 -13.11 6.08 -7.71
C LEU A 97 -13.98 7.27 -8.11
N GLN A 98 -14.89 7.07 -9.04
CA GLN A 98 -15.82 8.12 -9.44
C GLN A 98 -16.72 8.54 -8.27
N ALA A 99 -17.16 7.60 -7.47
CA ALA A 99 -17.96 7.88 -6.29
C ALA A 99 -17.20 8.70 -5.26
N GLU A 100 -15.87 8.62 -5.24
CA GLU A 100 -15.03 9.44 -4.36
C GLU A 100 -14.68 10.81 -4.98
N GLY A 101 -15.19 11.10 -6.17
CA GLY A 101 -14.99 12.41 -6.80
C GLY A 101 -13.88 12.46 -7.83
N PHE A 102 -13.24 11.34 -8.15
CA PHE A 102 -12.18 11.34 -9.16
C PHE A 102 -12.76 11.36 -10.57
N THR A 103 -12.08 12.06 -11.46
CA THR A 103 -12.42 12.06 -12.88
C THR A 103 -11.55 11.02 -13.56
N ILE A 104 -12.18 10.11 -14.29
CA ILE A 104 -11.49 9.01 -14.94
C ILE A 104 -11.41 9.26 -16.43
N LEU A 105 -10.20 9.30 -16.96
CA LEU A 105 -9.96 9.42 -18.39
C LEU A 105 -10.12 8.05 -19.05
N PRO A 106 -10.70 8.00 -20.26
CA PRO A 106 -10.97 6.71 -20.91
C PRO A 106 -9.68 6.00 -21.30
N ALA A 107 -9.79 4.68 -21.45
CA ALA A 107 -8.70 3.85 -21.94
C ALA A 107 -8.29 4.32 -23.33
N LYS A 108 -7.00 4.24 -23.63
CA LYS A 108 -6.48 4.68 -24.91
C LYS A 108 -5.38 3.74 -25.37
N GLY A 109 -5.54 3.20 -26.58
CA GLY A 109 -4.57 2.26 -27.12
C GLY A 109 -4.50 1.01 -26.24
N ASN A 110 -3.30 0.64 -25.84
CA ASN A 110 -3.08 -0.52 -24.97
C ASN A 110 -3.14 -0.17 -23.48
N ARG A 111 -3.51 1.06 -23.15
CA ARG A 111 -3.52 1.52 -21.77
C ARG A 111 -4.92 1.51 -21.18
N THR A 112 -5.00 1.22 -19.91
CA THR A 112 -6.27 1.24 -19.20
C THR A 112 -6.70 2.68 -18.88
N GLU A 113 -7.80 2.81 -18.19
CA GLU A 113 -8.28 4.12 -17.74
C GLU A 113 -7.27 4.75 -16.77
N ARG A 114 -7.31 6.06 -16.68
CA ARG A 114 -6.34 6.82 -15.88
C ARG A 114 -7.08 7.87 -15.05
N VAL A 115 -6.60 8.11 -13.83
CA VAL A 115 -7.16 9.17 -13.00
C VAL A 115 -6.58 10.52 -13.44
N LEU A 116 -7.46 11.46 -13.77
CA LEU A 116 -7.06 12.81 -14.14
C LEU A 116 -6.40 13.50 -12.95
N ASP A 117 -5.26 14.13 -13.19
CA ASP A 117 -4.51 14.86 -12.17
C ASP A 117 -4.14 13.98 -10.95
N TYR A 118 -3.86 12.71 -11.18
CA TYR A 118 -3.61 11.77 -10.10
C TYR A 118 -2.57 12.27 -9.09
N LYS A 119 -1.56 13.02 -9.53
CA LYS A 119 -0.50 13.49 -8.64
C LYS A 119 -1.02 14.42 -7.55
N LYS A 120 -2.11 15.13 -7.80
CA LYS A 120 -2.70 16.03 -6.82
C LYS A 120 -3.30 15.27 -5.64
N TYR A 121 -3.65 14.02 -5.85
CA TYR A 121 -4.37 13.24 -4.84
C TYR A 121 -3.51 12.21 -4.14
N LEU A 122 -2.21 12.14 -4.48
CA LEU A 122 -1.33 11.16 -3.83
C LEU A 122 -1.19 11.46 -2.35
N PHE A 123 -1.42 10.43 -1.55
CA PHE A 123 -1.34 10.54 -0.10
C PHE A 123 0.11 10.44 0.35
N ASN A 124 0.51 11.29 1.27
CA ASN A 124 1.83 11.25 1.87
C ASN A 124 1.71 10.60 3.25
N PHE A 125 2.31 9.45 3.42
CA PHE A 125 2.22 8.70 4.67
C PHE A 125 2.83 9.45 5.86
N LYS A 126 3.65 10.44 5.61
CA LYS A 126 4.20 11.29 6.67
C LYS A 126 3.13 12.20 7.30
N TRP A 127 1.95 12.31 6.67
CA TRP A 127 0.86 13.14 7.20
C TRP A 127 0.11 12.48 8.36
N THR A 128 0.31 11.17 8.57
CA THR A 128 -0.45 10.48 9.60
C THR A 128 0.48 9.87 10.65
N PRO A 129 0.24 10.17 11.94
CA PRO A 129 1.07 9.62 13.02
C PRO A 129 0.80 8.15 13.30
N THR A 130 -0.27 7.57 12.75
CA THR A 130 -0.56 6.15 12.95
C THR A 130 0.36 5.25 12.15
N VAL A 131 1.13 5.80 11.22
CA VAL A 131 2.10 5.03 10.44
C VAL A 131 3.48 5.35 10.98
N ASN A 132 3.92 4.55 11.95
CA ASN A 132 5.25 4.70 12.53
C ASN A 132 5.84 3.31 12.79
N LYS A 133 7.15 3.27 13.01
CA LYS A 133 7.85 2.00 13.13
C LYS A 133 7.34 1.15 14.29
N ALA A 134 7.00 1.76 15.41
CA ALA A 134 6.50 1.02 16.56
C ALA A 134 5.20 0.28 16.26
N VAL A 135 4.27 0.96 15.59
CA VAL A 135 3.00 0.35 15.19
C VAL A 135 3.24 -0.76 14.17
N LEU A 136 4.09 -0.51 13.17
CA LEU A 136 4.36 -1.50 12.14
C LEU A 136 5.08 -2.73 12.71
N ASP A 137 5.99 -2.54 13.66
CA ASP A 137 6.67 -3.65 14.32
C ASP A 137 5.67 -4.50 15.12
N GLN A 138 4.69 -3.84 15.74
CA GLN A 138 3.64 -4.56 16.48
C GLN A 138 2.79 -5.39 15.51
N ILE A 139 2.43 -4.85 14.35
CA ILE A 139 1.70 -5.59 13.33
C ILE A 139 2.52 -6.78 12.83
N GLN A 140 3.83 -6.58 12.66
CA GLN A 140 4.72 -7.63 12.22
C GLN A 140 4.70 -8.83 13.18
N GLU A 141 4.63 -8.56 14.48
CA GLU A 141 4.66 -9.60 15.50
C GLU A 141 3.28 -10.19 15.81
N GLU A 142 2.26 -9.36 15.89
CA GLU A 142 0.95 -9.75 16.41
C GLU A 142 -0.17 -9.77 15.38
N GLY A 143 0.07 -9.27 14.18
CA GLY A 143 -0.97 -9.19 13.16
C GLY A 143 -1.84 -7.95 13.31
N LEU A 144 -2.88 -7.87 12.48
CA LEU A 144 -3.75 -6.71 12.39
C LEU A 144 -5.01 -6.77 13.25
N SER A 145 -5.28 -7.89 13.90
CA SER A 145 -6.55 -8.05 14.61
C SER A 145 -6.81 -6.97 15.66
N ALA A 146 -5.77 -6.46 16.30
CA ALA A 146 -5.90 -5.40 17.29
C ALA A 146 -6.27 -4.05 16.66
N PHE A 147 -6.15 -3.91 15.35
CA PHE A 147 -6.41 -2.65 14.64
C PHE A 147 -7.67 -2.70 13.78
N LEU A 148 -8.35 -3.82 13.82
CA LEU A 148 -9.61 -4.00 13.13
C LEU A 148 -10.78 -3.79 14.09
#